data_55884f488c17da221ba5ab346b7869a5
#
_entry.id   55884f488c17da221ba5ab346b7869a5
#
_cell.length_a   1.000
_cell.length_b   1.000
_cell.length_c   1.000
_cell.angle_alpha   90.00
_cell.angle_beta   90.00
_cell.angle_gamma   90.00
#
_symmetry.space_group_name_H-M   'P 1'
#
loop_
_entity.id
_entity.type
_entity.pdbx_description
1 polymer ?
#
loop_
_entity_poly.entity_id
_entity_poly.type
_entity_poly.pdbx_seq_one_letter_code
_entity_poly.pdbx_strand_id
1 'polypeptide(L)'
;MKSVWMAFFTSLVLAMPSWVTAGHHEAVNVHLPVGHMWKHGALDEQKWMEMVQTYTPEQAGEWKKVLDERKALRQQFEDEKVKKAMKEKYKQMKKEREAALDRLIDQLANKKITKEQFKQELKQLHKKKHWMTKEEKQRLHMLHEQTRQAMENNDQEAMKKLLPQWLEHMKKENERLAKCLQEVKKG
;
A
#
# COMPACT_ATOMS: atom_id res chain seq x y z
N MET A 1 -46.06 7.44 -22.63
CA MET A 1 -45.23 7.73 -21.44
C MET A 1 -43.94 6.87 -21.41
N LYS A 2 -43.09 6.95 -22.47
CA LYS A 2 -41.85 6.18 -22.59
C LYS A 2 -40.58 7.01 -22.86
N SER A 3 -40.68 8.34 -22.86
CA SER A 3 -39.58 9.21 -23.32
C SER A 3 -38.86 10.00 -22.21
N VAL A 4 -39.32 9.95 -20.97
CA VAL A 4 -38.76 10.75 -19.87
C VAL A 4 -37.65 10.05 -19.11
N TRP A 5 -37.53 8.73 -19.25
CA TRP A 5 -36.51 7.95 -18.50
C TRP A 5 -35.14 7.90 -19.18
N MET A 6 -35.06 8.16 -20.48
CA MET A 6 -33.77 8.13 -21.21
C MET A 6 -32.93 9.39 -20.99
N ALA A 7 -33.53 10.51 -20.67
CA ALA A 7 -32.80 11.77 -20.47
C ALA A 7 -32.04 11.87 -19.13
N PHE A 8 -32.43 11.06 -18.12
CA PHE A 8 -31.78 11.10 -16.82
C PHE A 8 -30.49 10.25 -16.75
N PHE A 9 -30.36 9.27 -17.64
CA PHE A 9 -29.17 8.41 -17.64
C PHE A 9 -27.99 9.03 -18.39
N THR A 10 -28.24 9.88 -19.37
CA THR A 10 -27.18 10.55 -20.16
C THR A 10 -26.46 11.66 -19.39
N SER A 11 -27.12 12.29 -18.42
CA SER A 11 -26.48 13.34 -17.60
C SER A 11 -25.57 12.82 -16.49
N LEU A 12 -25.72 11.55 -16.09
CA LEU A 12 -24.89 10.97 -15.02
C LEU A 12 -23.54 10.45 -15.53
N VAL A 13 -23.44 10.16 -16.84
CA VAL A 13 -22.21 9.66 -17.47
C VAL A 13 -21.21 10.80 -17.75
N LEU A 14 -21.69 12.04 -17.88
CA LEU A 14 -20.84 13.21 -18.19
C LEU A 14 -20.14 13.82 -16.95
N ALA A 15 -20.47 13.38 -15.76
CA ALA A 15 -19.84 13.85 -14.52
C ALA A 15 -18.80 12.87 -13.94
N MET A 16 -18.44 11.82 -14.68
CA MET A 16 -17.35 10.95 -14.24
C MET A 16 -16.00 11.60 -14.56
N PRO A 17 -15.12 11.75 -13.57
CA PRO A 17 -13.80 12.31 -13.81
C PRO A 17 -13.04 11.43 -14.81
N SER A 18 -12.30 12.04 -15.71
CA SER A 18 -11.64 11.48 -16.90
C SER A 18 -10.70 10.29 -16.69
N TRP A 19 -10.44 9.89 -15.45
CA TRP A 19 -9.68 8.68 -15.13
C TRP A 19 -10.45 7.37 -15.32
N VAL A 20 -11.76 7.42 -15.55
CA VAL A 20 -12.62 6.23 -15.77
C VAL A 20 -12.65 5.82 -17.24
N THR A 21 -12.30 6.73 -18.18
CA THR A 21 -12.40 6.50 -19.63
C THR A 21 -11.09 6.16 -20.33
N ALA A 22 -9.96 6.19 -19.62
CA ALA A 22 -8.70 5.76 -20.18
C ALA A 22 -8.61 4.22 -20.14
N GLY A 23 -9.23 3.59 -21.12
CA GLY A 23 -9.03 2.17 -21.45
C GLY A 23 -7.64 1.95 -22.03
N HIS A 24 -6.61 2.16 -21.25
CA HIS A 24 -5.31 1.59 -21.51
C HIS A 24 -5.26 0.22 -20.85
N HIS A 25 -5.04 -0.80 -21.69
CA HIS A 25 -4.50 -2.09 -21.30
C HIS A 25 -3.07 -1.87 -20.75
N GLU A 26 -2.95 -1.07 -19.70
CA GLU A 26 -1.77 -1.15 -18.85
C GLU A 26 -1.85 -2.52 -18.15
N ALA A 27 -0.83 -3.33 -18.41
CA ALA A 27 -0.57 -4.51 -17.61
C ALA A 27 -0.88 -4.14 -16.16
N VAL A 28 -1.85 -4.83 -15.56
CA VAL A 28 -2.28 -4.59 -14.19
C VAL A 28 -1.05 -4.88 -13.34
N ASN A 29 -0.24 -3.83 -13.16
CA ASN A 29 0.76 -3.81 -12.13
C ASN A 29 -0.04 -3.95 -10.85
N VAL A 30 -0.10 -5.19 -10.35
CA VAL A 30 -0.60 -5.46 -9.02
C VAL A 30 0.25 -4.58 -8.12
N HIS A 31 -0.28 -3.40 -7.80
CA HIS A 31 0.36 -2.45 -6.91
C HIS A 31 0.25 -3.04 -5.52
N LEU A 32 1.07 -4.07 -5.31
CA LEU A 32 1.42 -4.49 -3.98
C LEU A 32 2.04 -3.28 -3.29
N PRO A 33 1.69 -3.02 -2.05
CA PRO A 33 2.35 -1.96 -1.29
C PRO A 33 3.88 -2.07 -1.31
N VAL A 34 4.41 -3.24 -1.59
CA VAL A 34 5.83 -3.53 -1.83
C VAL A 34 6.42 -2.70 -2.98
N GLY A 35 5.72 -2.53 -4.12
CA GLY A 35 6.27 -1.82 -5.28
C GLY A 35 6.37 -0.31 -5.12
N HIS A 36 5.53 0.31 -4.29
CA HIS A 36 5.56 1.76 -4.07
C HIS A 36 6.65 2.19 -3.09
N MET A 37 7.01 1.35 -2.12
CA MET A 37 8.09 1.65 -1.16
C MET A 37 9.48 1.65 -1.79
N TRP A 38 9.65 1.00 -2.96
CA TRP A 38 10.96 0.78 -3.56
C TRP A 38 11.30 1.71 -4.72
N LYS A 39 10.30 2.35 -5.34
CA LYS A 39 10.55 3.27 -6.46
C LYS A 39 10.96 4.69 -6.03
N HIS A 40 10.74 5.06 -4.78
CA HIS A 40 11.04 6.39 -4.28
C HIS A 40 12.02 6.34 -3.11
N GLY A 41 13.32 6.16 -3.41
CA GLY A 41 14.40 6.53 -2.50
C GLY A 41 14.69 5.56 -1.35
N ALA A 42 14.31 4.29 -1.44
CA ALA A 42 14.87 3.30 -0.52
C ALA A 42 16.37 3.24 -0.74
N LEU A 43 17.12 3.62 0.28
CA LEU A 43 18.57 3.45 0.27
C LEU A 43 18.89 1.97 0.00
N ASP A 44 19.88 1.74 -0.84
CA ASP A 44 20.46 0.43 -1.08
C ASP A 44 20.93 -0.17 0.26
N GLU A 45 20.80 -1.49 0.38
CA GLU A 45 21.23 -2.26 1.56
C GLU A 45 22.67 -1.91 1.97
N GLN A 46 23.54 -1.73 0.98
CA GLN A 46 24.91 -1.32 1.19
C GLN A 46 25.02 0.07 1.83
N LYS A 47 24.24 1.04 1.36
CA LYS A 47 24.21 2.40 1.93
C LYS A 47 23.70 2.42 3.37
N TRP A 48 22.70 1.56 3.68
CA TRP A 48 22.24 1.41 5.05
C TRP A 48 23.38 0.93 5.94
N MET A 49 24.11 -0.12 5.52
CA MET A 49 25.21 -0.67 6.30
C MET A 49 26.37 0.31 6.45
N GLU A 50 26.68 1.11 5.40
CA GLU A 50 27.69 2.18 5.46
C GLU A 50 27.31 3.23 6.52
N MET A 51 26.06 3.69 6.53
CA MET A 51 25.58 4.64 7.56
C MET A 51 25.63 4.05 8.96
N VAL A 52 25.17 2.81 9.11
CA VAL A 52 25.18 2.11 10.40
C VAL A 52 26.59 1.94 10.93
N GLN A 53 27.54 1.52 10.09
CA GLN A 53 28.95 1.38 10.48
C GLN A 53 29.57 2.73 10.85
N THR A 54 29.14 3.82 10.23
CA THR A 54 29.64 5.16 10.51
C THR A 54 29.07 5.73 11.82
N TYR A 55 27.78 5.57 12.06
CA TYR A 55 27.09 6.31 13.13
C TYR A 55 26.66 5.44 14.33
N THR A 56 26.37 4.15 14.12
CA THR A 56 25.91 3.22 15.14
C THR A 56 26.50 1.82 14.96
N PRO A 57 27.85 1.69 14.97
CA PRO A 57 28.53 0.41 14.68
C PRO A 57 28.15 -0.71 15.62
N GLU A 58 27.74 -0.40 16.86
CA GLU A 58 27.24 -1.35 17.84
C GLU A 58 25.94 -2.06 17.42
N GLN A 59 25.16 -1.42 16.54
CA GLN A 59 23.91 -1.98 16.00
C GLN A 59 24.09 -2.71 14.67
N ALA A 60 25.30 -2.75 14.11
CA ALA A 60 25.54 -3.31 12.78
C ALA A 60 25.09 -4.78 12.63
N GLY A 61 25.26 -5.58 13.67
CA GLY A 61 24.80 -6.97 13.68
C GLY A 61 23.28 -7.11 13.58
N GLU A 62 22.56 -6.27 14.30
CA GLU A 62 21.09 -6.25 14.27
C GLU A 62 20.54 -5.73 12.94
N TRP A 63 21.14 -4.68 12.40
CA TRP A 63 20.81 -4.15 11.09
C TRP A 63 21.00 -5.20 9.99
N LYS A 64 22.14 -5.87 10.01
CA LYS A 64 22.42 -6.94 9.04
C LYS A 64 21.34 -8.02 9.09
N LYS A 65 20.95 -8.48 10.28
CA LYS A 65 19.90 -9.47 10.47
C LYS A 65 18.57 -9.00 9.86
N VAL A 66 18.16 -7.77 10.12
CA VAL A 66 16.89 -7.21 9.61
C VAL A 66 16.92 -7.04 8.09
N LEU A 67 18.05 -6.65 7.53
CA LEU A 67 18.23 -6.52 6.08
C LEU A 67 18.25 -7.89 5.39
N ASP A 68 18.96 -8.87 5.94
CA ASP A 68 18.98 -10.25 5.44
C ASP A 68 17.57 -10.88 5.46
N GLU A 69 16.83 -10.69 6.57
CA GLU A 69 15.42 -11.11 6.66
C GLU A 69 14.55 -10.45 5.58
N ARG A 70 14.71 -9.17 5.40
CA ARG A 70 13.99 -8.41 4.37
C ARG A 70 14.28 -8.94 2.98
N LYS A 71 15.54 -9.24 2.68
CA LYS A 71 15.96 -9.84 1.41
C LYS A 71 15.33 -11.21 1.19
N ALA A 72 15.34 -12.06 2.23
CA ALA A 72 14.70 -13.37 2.16
C ALA A 72 13.18 -13.29 1.94
N LEU A 73 12.50 -12.35 2.61
CA LEU A 73 11.08 -12.08 2.39
C LEU A 73 10.80 -11.63 0.95
N ARG A 74 11.62 -10.72 0.40
CA ARG A 74 11.50 -10.25 -0.99
C ARG A 74 11.66 -11.39 -1.99
N GLN A 75 12.66 -12.25 -1.80
CA GLN A 75 12.88 -13.40 -2.67
C GLN A 75 11.64 -14.31 -2.70
N GLN A 76 10.95 -14.47 -1.55
CA GLN A 76 9.71 -15.23 -1.54
C GLN A 76 8.57 -14.57 -2.34
N PHE A 77 8.51 -13.24 -2.41
CA PHE A 77 7.55 -12.54 -3.27
C PHE A 77 7.87 -12.66 -4.76
N GLU A 78 9.13 -12.93 -5.11
CA GLU A 78 9.55 -13.17 -6.49
C GLU A 78 9.23 -14.60 -6.97
N ASP A 79 8.88 -15.52 -6.06
CA ASP A 79 8.45 -16.88 -6.40
C ASP A 79 7.18 -16.85 -7.26
N GLU A 80 7.20 -17.57 -8.38
CA GLU A 80 6.10 -17.55 -9.35
C GLU A 80 4.78 -18.10 -8.78
N LYS A 81 4.84 -19.05 -7.83
CA LYS A 81 3.64 -19.55 -7.14
C LYS A 81 3.03 -18.48 -6.26
N VAL A 82 3.86 -17.72 -5.53
CA VAL A 82 3.43 -16.59 -4.70
C VAL A 82 2.84 -15.49 -5.57
N LYS A 83 3.50 -15.09 -6.66
CA LYS A 83 2.97 -14.12 -7.62
C LYS A 83 1.62 -14.54 -8.18
N LYS A 84 1.48 -15.81 -8.58
CA LYS A 84 0.22 -16.36 -9.09
C LYS A 84 -0.88 -16.31 -8.02
N ALA A 85 -0.59 -16.78 -6.81
CA ALA A 85 -1.55 -16.75 -5.69
C ALA A 85 -1.99 -15.32 -5.35
N MET A 86 -1.08 -14.36 -5.34
CA MET A 86 -1.39 -12.95 -5.14
C MET A 86 -2.30 -12.40 -6.24
N LYS A 87 -2.04 -12.74 -7.50
CA LYS A 87 -2.86 -12.33 -8.64
C LYS A 87 -4.28 -12.88 -8.54
N GLU A 88 -4.42 -14.14 -8.16
CA GLU A 88 -5.75 -14.75 -7.99
C GLU A 88 -6.49 -14.13 -6.78
N LYS A 89 -5.83 -13.94 -5.66
CA LYS A 89 -6.42 -13.25 -4.50
C LYS A 89 -6.89 -11.82 -4.85
N TYR A 90 -6.10 -11.10 -5.64
CA TYR A 90 -6.49 -9.77 -6.12
C TYR A 90 -7.73 -9.82 -7.02
N LYS A 91 -7.79 -10.78 -7.96
CA LYS A 91 -8.97 -10.98 -8.83
C LYS A 91 -10.21 -11.31 -8.01
N GLN A 92 -10.06 -12.17 -7.01
CA GLN A 92 -11.16 -12.53 -6.12
C GLN A 92 -11.66 -11.31 -5.34
N MET A 93 -10.76 -10.54 -4.71
CA MET A 93 -11.13 -9.30 -4.00
C MET A 93 -11.83 -8.29 -4.92
N LYS A 94 -11.39 -8.19 -6.19
CA LYS A 94 -12.05 -7.34 -7.17
C LYS A 94 -13.48 -7.80 -7.43
N LYS A 95 -13.69 -9.10 -7.69
CA LYS A 95 -15.03 -9.68 -7.90
C LYS A 95 -15.95 -9.50 -6.68
N GLU A 96 -15.44 -9.74 -5.48
CA GLU A 96 -16.20 -9.54 -4.23
C GLU A 96 -16.62 -8.08 -4.07
N ARG A 97 -15.73 -7.15 -4.41
CA ARG A 97 -16.01 -5.71 -4.35
C ARG A 97 -17.04 -5.28 -5.40
N GLU A 98 -16.97 -5.79 -6.63
CA GLU A 98 -17.96 -5.55 -7.68
C GLU A 98 -19.32 -6.09 -7.24
N ALA A 99 -19.38 -7.33 -6.76
CA ALA A 99 -20.64 -7.93 -6.26
C ALA A 99 -21.21 -7.17 -5.03
N ALA A 100 -20.35 -6.62 -4.17
CA ALA A 100 -20.81 -5.80 -3.04
C ALA A 100 -21.37 -4.46 -3.53
N LEU A 101 -20.76 -3.85 -4.54
CA LEU A 101 -21.26 -2.63 -5.17
C LEU A 101 -22.62 -2.85 -5.83
N ASP A 102 -22.76 -3.94 -6.60
CA ASP A 102 -24.04 -4.29 -7.26
C ASP A 102 -25.16 -4.47 -6.23
N ARG A 103 -24.89 -5.18 -5.11
CA ARG A 103 -25.84 -5.32 -4.01
C ARG A 103 -26.27 -3.97 -3.42
N LEU A 104 -25.33 -3.05 -3.24
CA LEU A 104 -25.64 -1.70 -2.72
C LEU A 104 -26.54 -0.91 -3.70
N ILE A 105 -26.26 -1.03 -5.00
CA ILE A 105 -27.08 -0.42 -6.06
C ILE A 105 -28.49 -0.99 -6.03
N ASP A 106 -28.65 -2.31 -5.95
CA ASP A 106 -29.93 -2.97 -5.86
C ASP A 106 -30.71 -2.58 -4.60
N GLN A 107 -30.04 -2.47 -3.46
CA GLN A 107 -30.67 -2.02 -2.22
C GLN A 107 -31.17 -0.58 -2.33
N LEU A 108 -30.42 0.31 -2.97
CA LEU A 108 -30.84 1.69 -3.21
C LEU A 108 -32.00 1.76 -4.18
N ALA A 109 -31.94 1.02 -5.29
CA ALA A 109 -32.98 0.97 -6.32
C ALA A 109 -34.31 0.45 -5.75
N ASN A 110 -34.23 -0.56 -4.87
CA ASN A 110 -35.40 -1.15 -4.18
C ASN A 110 -35.83 -0.36 -2.93
N LYS A 111 -35.27 0.84 -2.69
CA LYS A 111 -35.54 1.69 -1.51
C LYS A 111 -35.32 1.00 -0.16
N LYS A 112 -34.47 -0.03 -0.11
CA LYS A 112 -34.08 -0.72 1.13
C LYS A 112 -33.10 0.05 1.97
N ILE A 113 -32.32 0.95 1.33
CA ILE A 113 -31.39 1.87 1.98
C ILE A 113 -31.63 3.29 1.46
N THR A 114 -31.30 4.27 2.28
CA THR A 114 -31.33 5.68 1.87
C THR A 114 -30.10 6.04 1.05
N LYS A 115 -30.17 7.17 0.36
CA LYS A 115 -29.01 7.72 -0.39
C LYS A 115 -27.81 8.00 0.52
N GLU A 116 -28.07 8.43 1.74
CA GLU A 116 -27.05 8.70 2.75
C GLU A 116 -26.38 7.40 3.21
N GLN A 117 -27.15 6.36 3.49
CA GLN A 117 -26.64 5.03 3.81
C GLN A 117 -25.82 4.45 2.67
N PHE A 118 -26.31 4.55 1.43
CA PHE A 118 -25.54 4.14 0.25
C PHE A 118 -24.19 4.83 0.18
N LYS A 119 -24.13 6.16 0.37
CA LYS A 119 -22.86 6.90 0.38
C LYS A 119 -21.90 6.45 1.49
N GLN A 120 -22.42 6.13 2.66
CA GLN A 120 -21.63 5.63 3.78
C GLN A 120 -21.04 4.25 3.48
N GLU A 121 -21.89 3.31 3.02
CA GLU A 121 -21.47 1.96 2.63
C GLU A 121 -20.46 1.99 1.48
N LEU A 122 -20.67 2.82 0.48
CA LEU A 122 -19.75 3.02 -0.63
C LEU A 122 -18.39 3.52 -0.13
N LYS A 123 -18.35 4.47 0.82
CA LYS A 123 -17.10 4.90 1.45
C LYS A 123 -16.41 3.76 2.19
N GLN A 124 -17.15 2.88 2.87
CA GLN A 124 -16.57 1.72 3.55
C GLN A 124 -16.02 0.71 2.53
N LEU A 125 -16.77 0.41 1.47
CA LEU A 125 -16.33 -0.47 0.39
C LEU A 125 -15.06 0.07 -0.31
N HIS A 126 -14.92 1.38 -0.37
CA HIS A 126 -13.75 2.05 -0.95
C HIS A 126 -12.63 2.31 0.05
N LYS A 127 -12.83 2.07 1.35
CA LYS A 127 -11.73 2.10 2.31
C LYS A 127 -10.74 1.00 1.93
N LYS A 128 -9.65 1.39 1.26
CA LYS A 128 -8.50 0.51 1.08
C LYS A 128 -8.03 0.15 2.49
N LYS A 129 -7.84 -1.14 2.78
CA LYS A 129 -7.02 -1.53 3.94
C LYS A 129 -5.65 -0.90 3.72
N HIS A 130 -5.45 0.28 4.31
CA HIS A 130 -4.16 0.93 4.22
C HIS A 130 -3.15 0.07 4.97
N TRP A 131 -2.05 -0.25 4.29
CA TRP A 131 -0.90 -0.93 4.87
C TRP A 131 -0.33 -0.19 6.08
N MET A 132 -0.46 1.14 6.08
CA MET A 132 -0.03 2.05 7.15
C MET A 132 -1.17 2.99 7.52
N THR A 133 -1.28 3.33 8.80
CA THR A 133 -2.20 4.38 9.26
C THR A 133 -1.73 5.76 8.76
N LYS A 134 -2.59 6.77 8.89
CA LYS A 134 -2.23 8.14 8.53
C LYS A 134 -1.08 8.65 9.40
N GLU A 135 -1.11 8.33 10.68
CA GLU A 135 -0.10 8.69 11.68
C GLU A 135 1.24 8.01 11.37
N GLU A 136 1.22 6.72 11.00
CA GLU A 136 2.44 6.01 10.58
C GLU A 136 3.07 6.64 9.34
N LYS A 137 2.25 7.02 8.34
CA LYS A 137 2.75 7.72 7.15
C LYS A 137 3.39 9.06 7.48
N GLN A 138 2.76 9.82 8.38
CA GLN A 138 3.32 11.09 8.82
C GLN A 138 4.64 10.92 9.57
N ARG A 139 4.71 9.93 10.49
CA ARG A 139 5.96 9.60 11.19
C ARG A 139 7.07 9.19 10.21
N LEU A 140 6.75 8.34 9.26
CA LEU A 140 7.73 7.92 8.24
C LEU A 140 8.20 9.10 7.40
N HIS A 141 7.30 10.00 7.00
CA HIS A 141 7.66 11.21 6.28
C HIS A 141 8.59 12.11 7.09
N MET A 142 8.28 12.34 8.37
CA MET A 142 9.14 13.11 9.26
C MET A 142 10.51 12.44 9.45
N LEU A 143 10.55 11.12 9.62
CA LEU A 143 11.79 10.37 9.78
C LEU A 143 12.67 10.49 8.52
N HIS A 144 12.08 10.41 7.32
CA HIS A 144 12.79 10.65 6.06
C HIS A 144 13.38 12.04 5.98
N GLU A 145 12.57 13.06 6.30
CA GLU A 145 13.00 14.45 6.21
C GLU A 145 14.11 14.78 7.21
N GLN A 146 13.98 14.31 8.44
CA GLN A 146 15.01 14.46 9.47
C GLN A 146 16.32 13.76 9.08
N THR A 147 16.22 12.55 8.50
CA THR A 147 17.41 11.81 8.05
C THR A 147 18.09 12.54 6.90
N ARG A 148 17.34 13.06 5.93
CA ARG A 148 17.88 13.87 4.83
C ARG A 148 18.61 15.08 5.36
N GLN A 149 18.00 15.84 6.27
CA GLN A 149 18.62 17.04 6.88
C GLN A 149 19.87 16.69 7.68
N ALA A 150 19.84 15.62 8.46
CA ALA A 150 21.01 15.17 9.23
C ALA A 150 22.19 14.79 8.31
N MET A 151 21.89 14.12 7.19
CA MET A 151 22.91 13.77 6.19
C MET A 151 23.48 15.01 5.49
N GLU A 152 22.63 15.95 5.06
CA GLU A 152 23.05 17.20 4.42
C GLU A 152 23.93 18.06 5.33
N ASN A 153 23.62 18.07 6.63
CA ASN A 153 24.36 18.85 7.64
C ASN A 153 25.52 18.08 8.28
N ASN A 154 25.77 16.82 7.90
CA ASN A 154 26.72 15.92 8.56
C ASN A 154 26.49 15.81 10.09
N ASP A 155 25.23 15.87 10.53
CA ASP A 155 24.84 15.82 11.95
C ASP A 155 24.90 14.38 12.47
N GLN A 156 26.05 14.02 13.03
CA GLN A 156 26.30 12.68 13.57
C GLN A 156 25.38 12.34 14.75
N GLU A 157 25.10 13.30 15.62
CA GLU A 157 24.25 13.09 16.81
C GLU A 157 22.79 12.87 16.43
N ALA A 158 22.30 13.58 15.41
CA ALA A 158 20.99 13.32 14.85
C ALA A 158 20.95 11.93 14.20
N MET A 159 21.95 11.54 13.41
CA MET A 159 22.01 10.22 12.77
C MET A 159 22.00 9.07 13.78
N LYS A 160 22.74 9.18 14.90
CA LYS A 160 22.72 8.20 15.99
C LYS A 160 21.31 8.01 16.60
N LYS A 161 20.49 9.05 16.61
CA LYS A 161 19.11 9.00 17.12
C LYS A 161 18.11 8.49 16.09
N LEU A 162 18.37 8.73 14.81
CA LEU A 162 17.45 8.38 13.71
C LEU A 162 17.61 6.93 13.24
N LEU A 163 18.83 6.39 13.22
CA LEU A 163 19.08 5.01 12.78
C LEU A 163 18.34 3.95 13.60
N PRO A 164 18.28 4.01 14.94
CA PRO A 164 17.44 3.09 15.71
C PRO A 164 15.95 3.15 15.36
N GLN A 165 15.43 4.35 15.02
CA GLN A 165 14.03 4.51 14.62
C GLN A 165 13.78 3.85 13.25
N TRP A 166 14.73 3.97 12.33
CA TRP A 166 14.69 3.26 11.06
C TRP A 166 14.74 1.75 11.23
N LEU A 167 15.58 1.25 12.14
CA LEU A 167 15.68 -0.17 12.44
C LEU A 167 14.33 -0.71 12.93
N GLU A 168 13.69 -0.03 13.87
CA GLU A 168 12.36 -0.40 14.36
C GLU A 168 11.28 -0.32 13.27
N HIS A 169 11.35 0.68 12.41
CA HIS A 169 10.46 0.76 11.26
C HIS A 169 10.65 -0.44 10.31
N MET A 170 11.89 -0.79 9.98
CA MET A 170 12.17 -1.93 9.11
C MET A 170 11.74 -3.27 9.70
N LYS A 171 11.90 -3.49 11.01
CA LYS A 171 11.37 -4.68 11.69
C LYS A 171 9.86 -4.81 11.52
N LYS A 172 9.11 -3.74 11.79
CA LYS A 172 7.65 -3.72 11.60
C LYS A 172 7.24 -3.99 10.17
N GLU A 173 7.97 -3.46 9.21
CA GLU A 173 7.73 -3.72 7.80
C GLU A 173 7.99 -5.19 7.43
N ASN A 174 9.05 -5.80 7.95
CA ASN A 174 9.34 -7.22 7.76
C ASN A 174 8.23 -8.10 8.34
N GLU A 175 7.74 -7.80 9.54
CA GLU A 175 6.58 -8.49 10.13
C GLU A 175 5.33 -8.40 9.24
N ARG A 176 5.06 -7.22 8.67
CA ARG A 176 3.93 -7.01 7.76
C ARG A 176 4.08 -7.81 6.47
N LEU A 177 5.28 -7.82 5.90
CA LEU A 177 5.61 -8.62 4.72
C LEU A 177 5.43 -10.12 5.00
N ALA A 178 5.93 -10.60 6.14
CA ALA A 178 5.79 -11.99 6.55
C ALA A 178 4.31 -12.39 6.71
N LYS A 179 3.50 -11.55 7.37
CA LYS A 179 2.04 -11.78 7.49
C LYS A 179 1.37 -11.84 6.13
N CYS A 180 1.70 -10.92 5.22
CA CYS A 180 1.17 -10.92 3.87
C CYS A 180 1.50 -12.22 3.12
N LEU A 181 2.74 -12.68 3.20
CA LEU A 181 3.16 -13.96 2.61
C LEU A 181 2.40 -15.17 3.19
N GLN A 182 2.21 -15.19 4.52
CA GLN A 182 1.42 -16.24 5.16
C GLN A 182 -0.04 -16.25 4.68
N GLU A 183 -0.65 -15.08 4.55
CA GLU A 183 -2.02 -14.95 4.04
C GLU A 183 -2.16 -15.40 2.58
N VAL A 184 -1.13 -15.17 1.77
CA VAL A 184 -1.10 -15.60 0.36
C VAL A 184 -0.92 -17.12 0.25
N LYS A 185 -0.12 -17.73 1.14
CA LYS A 185 0.15 -19.18 1.13
C LYS A 185 -1.00 -20.02 1.69
N LYS A 186 -1.92 -19.43 2.47
CA LYS A 186 -3.07 -20.12 3.08
C LYS A 186 -4.32 -20.17 2.18
N GLY A 187 -4.38 -19.38 1.14
CA GLY A 187 -5.50 -19.31 0.20
C GLY A 187 -5.15 -19.89 -1.12
#